data_67f6981a17f015d7ae21a40695c5e13b
#
_entry.id   67f6981a17f015d7ae21a40695c5e13b
#
_cell.length_a   1.000
_cell.length_b   1.000
_cell.length_c   1.000
_cell.angle_alpha   90.00
_cell.angle_beta   90.00
_cell.angle_gamma   90.00
#
_symmetry.space_group_name_H-M   'P 1'
#
loop_
_entity.id
_entity.type
_entity.pdbx_description
1 polymer ?
#
loop_
_entity_poly.entity_id
_entity_poly.type
_entity_poly.pdbx_seq_one_letter_code
_entity_poly.pdbx_strand_id
1 'polypeptide(L)'
;MSKKFAEYSQFDLSQVNKDVLKKWDENQVFAKSMTEREGCPSFVFYEGPPSANGMPGIHHVMARSIKDIFCRYKTMKGYQVKRKAGWDTHGLPVELGVEKAMGITKED
;
A
#
# COMPACT_ATOMS: atom_id res chain seq x y z
N MET A 1 11.23 37.20 -10.21
CA MET A 1 10.03 36.89 -9.42
C MET A 1 10.07 35.48 -8.90
N SER A 2 9.88 35.30 -7.60
CA SER A 2 9.74 33.95 -7.04
C SER A 2 8.39 33.38 -7.46
N LYS A 3 8.39 32.14 -7.97
CA LYS A 3 7.15 31.46 -8.34
C LYS A 3 6.54 30.76 -7.14
N LYS A 4 5.25 30.93 -6.94
CA LYS A 4 4.54 30.31 -5.84
C LYS A 4 4.48 28.79 -5.97
N PHE A 5 4.41 28.27 -7.19
CA PHE A 5 4.32 26.85 -7.50
C PHE A 5 5.44 26.45 -8.44
N ALA A 6 5.91 25.21 -8.29
CA ALA A 6 6.89 24.63 -9.19
C ALA A 6 6.26 24.39 -10.58
N GLU A 7 7.08 24.58 -11.62
CA GLU A 7 6.66 24.30 -12.99
C GLU A 7 7.40 23.05 -13.50
N TYR A 8 6.69 22.21 -14.23
CA TYR A 8 7.22 20.98 -14.77
C TYR A 8 7.04 20.97 -16.29
N SER A 9 8.08 20.61 -17.01
CA SER A 9 8.04 20.54 -18.48
C SER A 9 7.34 19.28 -18.98
N GLN A 10 7.35 18.22 -18.18
CA GLN A 10 6.77 16.94 -18.52
C GLN A 10 6.10 16.31 -17.29
N PHE A 11 5.09 15.50 -17.55
CA PHE A 11 4.42 14.73 -16.51
C PHE A 11 4.97 13.30 -16.51
N ASP A 12 5.68 12.95 -15.45
CA ASP A 12 6.17 11.59 -15.21
C ASP A 12 5.49 11.04 -13.95
N LEU A 13 4.49 10.19 -14.14
CA LEU A 13 3.69 9.65 -13.04
C LEU A 13 4.55 8.86 -12.05
N SER A 14 5.49 8.07 -12.56
CA SER A 14 6.38 7.28 -11.71
C SER A 14 7.22 8.17 -10.79
N GLN A 15 7.77 9.25 -11.35
CA GLN A 15 8.57 10.18 -10.55
C GLN A 15 7.73 10.95 -9.54
N VAL A 16 6.53 11.38 -9.95
CA VAL A 16 5.59 12.05 -9.05
C VAL A 16 5.22 11.14 -7.88
N ASN A 17 4.95 9.86 -8.14
CA ASN A 17 4.63 8.90 -7.09
C ASN A 17 5.79 8.75 -6.10
N LYS A 18 7.01 8.65 -6.57
CA LYS A 18 8.19 8.53 -5.71
C LYS A 18 8.38 9.77 -4.84
N ASP A 19 8.21 10.95 -5.43
CA ASP A 19 8.37 12.22 -4.71
C ASP A 19 7.30 12.39 -3.63
N VAL A 20 6.05 12.03 -3.94
CA VAL A 20 4.95 12.09 -2.97
C VAL A 20 5.16 11.10 -1.83
N LEU A 21 5.55 9.86 -2.13
CA LEU A 21 5.84 8.86 -1.11
C LEU A 21 6.96 9.31 -0.18
N LYS A 22 8.00 9.94 -0.72
CA LYS A 22 9.09 10.48 0.07
C LYS A 22 8.60 11.57 1.03
N LYS A 23 7.77 12.50 0.53
CA LYS A 23 7.19 13.54 1.36
C LYS A 23 6.29 12.98 2.47
N TRP A 24 5.50 11.97 2.14
CA TRP A 24 4.64 11.31 3.12
C TRP A 24 5.46 10.63 4.22
N ASP A 25 6.57 10.01 3.86
CA ASP A 25 7.46 9.37 4.83
C ASP A 25 8.15 10.41 5.71
N GLU A 26 8.72 11.46 5.11
CA GLU A 26 9.39 12.54 5.84
C GLU A 26 8.45 13.26 6.82
N ASN A 27 7.20 13.47 6.44
CA ASN A 27 6.22 14.19 7.24
C ASN A 27 5.33 13.27 8.08
N GLN A 28 5.53 11.95 8.00
CA GLN A 28 4.76 10.95 8.75
C GLN A 28 3.25 11.08 8.51
N VAL A 29 2.86 11.28 7.26
CA VAL A 29 1.47 11.56 6.90
C VAL A 29 0.52 10.43 7.31
N PHE A 30 0.92 9.18 7.07
CA PHE A 30 0.09 8.03 7.46
C PHE A 30 -0.10 7.98 8.98
N ALA A 31 0.96 8.11 9.75
CA ALA A 31 0.88 8.11 11.21
C ALA A 31 -0.01 9.24 11.71
N LYS A 32 0.09 10.43 11.12
CA LYS A 32 -0.76 11.58 11.47
C LYS A 32 -2.23 11.32 11.16
N SER A 33 -2.54 10.59 10.07
CA SER A 33 -3.91 10.24 9.75
C SER A 33 -4.58 9.43 10.86
N MET A 34 -3.79 8.66 11.61
CA MET A 34 -4.25 7.88 12.75
C MET A 34 -4.27 8.71 14.04
N THR A 35 -3.18 9.41 14.35
CA THR A 35 -3.04 10.13 15.62
C THR A 35 -3.98 11.33 15.72
N GLU A 36 -4.19 12.06 14.64
CA GLU A 36 -5.09 13.20 14.62
C GLU A 36 -6.56 12.81 14.75
N ARG A 37 -6.86 11.52 14.59
CA ARG A 37 -8.23 10.98 14.69
C ARG A 37 -8.43 10.11 15.93
N GLU A 38 -7.57 10.23 16.91
CA GLU A 38 -7.77 9.56 18.19
C GLU A 38 -9.06 10.06 18.84
N GLY A 39 -9.86 9.14 19.34
CA GLY A 39 -11.18 9.47 19.90
C GLY A 39 -12.31 9.58 18.87
N CYS A 40 -12.00 9.57 17.58
CA CYS A 40 -13.01 9.52 16.52
C CYS A 40 -13.52 8.10 16.34
N PRO A 41 -14.73 7.93 15.72
CA PRO A 41 -15.23 6.59 15.44
C PRO A 41 -14.25 5.78 14.62
N SER A 42 -14.13 4.49 14.92
CA SER A 42 -13.22 3.59 14.22
C SER A 42 -13.88 3.00 12.98
N PHE A 43 -13.10 2.89 11.91
CA PHE A 43 -13.45 2.08 10.74
C PHE A 43 -12.31 1.09 10.53
N VAL A 44 -12.61 -0.20 10.69
CA VAL A 44 -11.58 -1.24 10.61
C VAL A 44 -11.66 -1.91 9.25
N PHE A 45 -10.51 -2.01 8.58
CA PHE A 45 -10.39 -2.65 7.28
C PHE A 45 -9.37 -3.79 7.37
N TYR A 46 -9.83 -4.99 7.01
CA TYR A 46 -8.95 -6.16 6.88
C TYR A 46 -8.66 -6.43 5.43
N GLU A 47 -7.43 -6.77 5.14
CA GLU A 47 -6.97 -7.00 3.79
C GLU A 47 -6.06 -8.23 3.72
N GLY A 48 -6.20 -9.00 2.62
CA GLY A 48 -5.23 -10.00 2.24
C GLY A 48 -4.38 -9.48 1.09
N PRO A 49 -3.10 -9.17 1.31
CA PRO A 49 -2.22 -8.82 0.20
C PRO A 49 -2.02 -10.00 -0.75
N PRO A 50 -1.48 -9.76 -1.96
CA PRO A 50 -1.23 -10.84 -2.92
C PRO A 50 -0.39 -11.96 -2.31
N SER A 51 -0.64 -13.21 -2.75
CA SER A 51 0.15 -14.36 -2.33
C SER A 51 1.63 -14.13 -2.61
N ALA A 52 2.50 -14.64 -1.74
CA ALA A 52 3.94 -14.42 -1.83
C ALA A 52 4.61 -15.40 -2.82
N ASN A 53 4.03 -15.58 -4.02
CA ASN A 53 4.51 -16.54 -5.01
C ASN A 53 4.93 -15.90 -6.34
N GLY A 54 5.04 -14.59 -6.39
CA GLY A 54 5.44 -13.88 -7.60
C GLY A 54 5.18 -12.39 -7.51
N MET A 55 5.40 -11.70 -8.63
CA MET A 55 5.14 -10.27 -8.72
C MET A 55 3.63 -10.00 -8.81
N PRO A 56 3.13 -8.94 -8.15
CA PRO A 56 1.73 -8.57 -8.26
C PRO A 56 1.33 -8.23 -9.69
N GLY A 57 0.14 -8.70 -10.10
CA GLY A 57 -0.44 -8.37 -11.39
C GLY A 57 -1.33 -7.14 -11.32
N ILE A 58 -1.85 -6.74 -12.50
CA ILE A 58 -2.69 -5.56 -12.61
C ILE A 58 -4.01 -5.70 -11.82
N HIS A 59 -4.54 -6.91 -11.71
CA HIS A 59 -5.73 -7.17 -10.91
C HIS A 59 -5.50 -6.91 -9.41
N HIS A 60 -4.30 -7.14 -8.92
CA HIS A 60 -3.93 -6.81 -7.54
C HIS A 60 -3.94 -5.30 -7.32
N VAL A 61 -3.41 -4.55 -8.28
CA VAL A 61 -3.39 -3.08 -8.23
C VAL A 61 -4.82 -2.53 -8.21
N MET A 62 -5.70 -3.09 -9.05
CA MET A 62 -7.10 -2.68 -9.12
C MET A 62 -7.81 -2.90 -7.76
N ALA A 63 -7.67 -4.07 -7.18
CA ALA A 63 -8.28 -4.39 -5.89
C ALA A 63 -7.78 -3.44 -4.78
N ARG A 64 -6.48 -3.19 -4.75
CA ARG A 64 -5.88 -2.29 -3.76
C ARG A 64 -6.31 -0.84 -3.96
N SER A 65 -6.50 -0.42 -5.21
CA SER A 65 -6.99 0.94 -5.52
C SER A 65 -8.41 1.13 -5.03
N ILE A 66 -9.28 0.14 -5.21
CA ILE A 66 -10.67 0.18 -4.71
C ILE A 66 -10.67 0.25 -3.18
N LYS A 67 -9.89 -0.58 -2.52
CA LYS A 67 -9.73 -0.54 -1.06
C LYS A 67 -9.27 0.83 -0.59
N ASP A 68 -8.29 1.41 -1.28
CA ASP A 68 -7.72 2.70 -0.92
C ASP A 68 -8.75 3.82 -0.99
N ILE A 69 -9.66 3.78 -1.97
CA ILE A 69 -10.75 4.74 -2.08
C ILE A 69 -11.61 4.73 -0.82
N PHE A 70 -12.01 3.56 -0.33
CA PHE A 70 -12.82 3.44 0.88
C PHE A 70 -12.08 3.95 2.12
N CYS A 71 -10.82 3.58 2.26
CA CYS A 71 -10.00 4.01 3.40
C CYS A 71 -9.80 5.53 3.41
N ARG A 72 -9.49 6.13 2.27
CA ARG A 72 -9.32 7.57 2.13
C ARG A 72 -10.62 8.33 2.36
N TYR A 73 -11.72 7.83 1.80
CA TYR A 73 -13.03 8.44 1.99
C TYR A 73 -13.41 8.47 3.47
N LYS A 74 -13.27 7.35 4.16
CA LYS A 74 -13.58 7.26 5.59
C LYS A 74 -12.65 8.15 6.43
N THR A 75 -11.37 8.22 6.07
CA THR A 75 -10.43 9.14 6.73
C THR A 75 -10.89 10.58 6.60
N MET A 76 -11.28 11.00 5.41
CA MET A 76 -11.76 12.37 5.17
C MET A 76 -13.09 12.67 5.87
N LYS A 77 -13.89 11.64 6.13
CA LYS A 77 -15.14 11.76 6.87
C LYS A 77 -14.95 11.84 8.40
N GLY A 78 -13.72 11.74 8.87
CA GLY A 78 -13.40 11.87 10.29
C GLY A 78 -13.32 10.56 11.05
N TYR A 79 -13.25 9.42 10.35
CA TYR A 79 -13.04 8.12 10.99
C TYR A 79 -11.55 7.85 11.19
N GLN A 80 -11.22 7.19 12.29
CA GLN A 80 -9.89 6.62 12.44
C GLN A 80 -9.86 5.27 11.72
N VAL A 81 -9.21 5.22 10.58
CA VAL A 81 -9.20 4.02 9.74
C VAL A 81 -8.06 3.11 10.16
N LYS A 82 -8.40 1.99 10.77
CA LYS A 82 -7.44 0.96 11.20
C LYS A 82 -7.33 -0.09 10.13
N ARG A 83 -6.14 -0.24 9.56
CA ARG A 83 -5.86 -1.17 8.48
C ARG A 83 -5.05 -2.33 9.04
N LYS A 84 -5.54 -3.56 8.79
CA LYS A 84 -4.81 -4.80 9.15
C LYS A 84 -4.72 -5.69 7.94
N ALA A 85 -3.57 -6.30 7.75
CA ALA A 85 -3.33 -7.23 6.67
C ALA A 85 -2.74 -8.53 7.21
N GLY A 86 -3.09 -9.61 6.57
CA GLY A 86 -2.51 -10.92 6.88
C GLY A 86 -2.01 -11.55 5.59
N TRP A 87 -0.74 -11.92 5.56
CA TRP A 87 -0.14 -12.57 4.40
C TRP A 87 -0.52 -14.03 4.34
N ASP A 88 -0.95 -14.48 3.16
CA ASP A 88 -1.10 -15.90 2.86
C ASP A 88 0.28 -16.42 2.43
N THR A 89 0.94 -17.12 3.36
CA THR A 89 2.31 -17.59 3.16
C THR A 89 2.43 -19.11 3.10
N HIS A 90 1.29 -19.79 3.08
CA HIS A 90 1.24 -21.26 3.09
C HIS A 90 0.65 -21.79 1.79
N GLY A 91 0.88 -23.06 1.53
CA GLY A 91 0.31 -23.75 0.41
C GLY A 91 1.30 -24.00 -0.73
N LEU A 92 0.89 -24.84 -1.66
CA LEU A 92 1.73 -25.32 -2.75
C LEU A 92 2.30 -24.20 -3.64
N PRO A 93 1.53 -23.15 -4.03
CA PRO A 93 2.08 -22.10 -4.88
C PRO A 93 3.27 -21.38 -4.22
N VAL A 94 3.19 -21.11 -2.92
CA VAL A 94 4.27 -20.44 -2.18
C VAL A 94 5.47 -21.38 -2.03
N GLU A 95 5.24 -22.65 -1.72
CA GLU A 95 6.30 -23.66 -1.62
C GLU A 95 7.08 -23.78 -2.93
N LEU A 96 6.36 -23.91 -4.06
CA LEU A 96 6.97 -24.02 -5.38
C LEU A 96 7.77 -22.77 -5.73
N GLY A 97 7.29 -21.60 -5.38
CA GLY A 97 7.99 -20.35 -5.58
C GLY A 97 9.30 -20.27 -4.80
N VAL A 98 9.28 -20.71 -3.55
CA VAL A 98 10.48 -20.74 -2.70
C VAL A 98 11.48 -21.77 -3.19
N GLU A 99 11.01 -22.98 -3.53
CA GLU A 99 11.87 -24.03 -4.09
C GLU A 99 12.59 -23.54 -5.34
N LYS A 100 11.87 -22.89 -6.24
CA LYS A 100 12.45 -22.33 -7.46
C LYS A 100 13.48 -21.25 -7.16
N ALA A 101 13.17 -20.33 -6.25
CA ALA A 101 14.06 -19.23 -5.89
C ALA A 101 15.34 -19.73 -5.21
N MET A 102 15.25 -20.78 -4.40
CA MET A 102 16.38 -21.35 -3.69
C MET A 102 17.11 -22.46 -4.46
N GLY A 103 16.54 -22.92 -5.56
CA GLY A 103 17.10 -24.01 -6.35
C GLY A 103 17.05 -25.37 -5.64
N ILE A 104 16.07 -25.58 -4.76
CA ILE A 104 15.88 -26.81 -4.00
C ILE A 104 14.59 -27.52 -4.38
N THR A 105 14.43 -28.76 -3.97
CA THR A 105 13.20 -29.52 -4.11
C THR A 105 12.77 -30.09 -2.76
N LYS A 106 11.56 -30.66 -2.70
CA LYS A 106 11.06 -31.28 -1.46
C LYS A 106 11.90 -32.44 -0.99
N GLU A 107 12.68 -33.03 -1.89
CA GLU A 107 13.57 -34.13 -1.56
C GLU A 107 14.89 -33.68 -0.93
N ASP A 108 15.17 -32.41 -1.03
CA ASP A 108 16.33 -31.81 -0.38
C ASP A 108 15.95 -31.40 1.08
#